data_8d214ed8b0240f475e371d452934beef
#
_entry.id   8d214ed8b0240f475e371d452934beef
#
_cell.length_a   1.000
_cell.length_b   1.000
_cell.length_c   1.000
_cell.angle_alpha   90.00
_cell.angle_beta   90.00
_cell.angle_gamma   90.00
#
_symmetry.space_group_name_H-M   'P 1'
#
loop_
_entity.id
_entity.type
_entity.pdbx_description
1 polymer ?
#
loop_
_entity_poly.entity_id
_entity_poly.type
_entity_poly.pdbx_seq_one_letter_code
_entity_poly.pdbx_strand_id
1 'polypeptide(L)'
;MLSFTNLRNTFGSISQNTTTTNLALFDTLANNEHRYLLQKYFSNETTYSIPTAGGTTVTLTAVVSSGDVSATLTSAWTGNTTRVQFTFSAGDIRVVSVIKGSTSVIWDVPLTEAATATVIVGGQQFYPLPPNYSKLKSITITLGNLKYTLNEVFTTNEWNQLNVFPYYADIPSNFFIYPGGDKGGQIGIFPIPSTTNNIITFSYKFRVPDLSLADYTTAGSVSVTTNTTVVTGSGTSFVPTTNVQNESRWIQFAQPKGDNLWYQITKVDTTTGLTLYQPYQGITVSTAIAGTYTIGQMPLLMEDFHDMLLYKPLYIYFSSINPQPEKAENFKALYAERLALLEEYAGSNTVQVNLRGTFNTKNPNLYGQTFGATP
;
A
#
# COMPACT_ATOMS: atom_id res chain seq x y z
N MET A 1 -6.35 23.43 3.09
CA MET A 1 -6.33 22.13 2.37
C MET A 1 -7.49 22.09 1.38
N LEU A 2 -7.24 21.68 0.13
CA LEU A 2 -8.28 21.66 -0.92
C LEU A 2 -8.55 20.21 -1.30
N SER A 3 -9.81 19.78 -1.17
CA SER A 3 -10.24 18.48 -1.70
C SER A 3 -10.22 18.50 -3.23
N PHE A 4 -10.16 17.32 -3.84
CA PHE A 4 -10.24 17.19 -5.29
C PHE A 4 -11.52 17.81 -5.87
N THR A 5 -12.64 17.66 -5.16
CA THR A 5 -13.92 18.30 -5.54
C THR A 5 -13.81 19.82 -5.52
N ASN A 6 -13.15 20.40 -4.51
CA ASN A 6 -12.94 21.85 -4.44
C ASN A 6 -12.06 22.36 -5.58
N LEU A 7 -10.98 21.65 -5.90
CA LEU A 7 -10.12 21.98 -7.05
C LEU A 7 -10.91 21.93 -8.36
N ARG A 8 -11.70 20.89 -8.56
CA ARG A 8 -12.54 20.69 -9.74
C ARG A 8 -13.60 21.79 -9.91
N ASN A 9 -14.27 22.15 -8.80
CA ASN A 9 -15.27 23.23 -8.80
C ASN A 9 -14.63 24.60 -9.07
N THR A 10 -13.45 24.85 -8.51
CA THR A 10 -12.69 26.08 -8.74
C THR A 10 -12.25 26.18 -10.20
N PHE A 11 -11.80 25.07 -10.80
CA PHE A 11 -11.49 25.01 -12.22
C PHE A 11 -12.73 25.37 -13.08
N GLY A 12 -13.88 24.76 -12.80
CA GLY A 12 -15.13 25.04 -13.51
C GLY A 12 -15.54 26.53 -13.40
N SER A 13 -15.40 27.12 -12.23
CA SER A 13 -15.70 28.55 -11.99
C SER A 13 -14.75 29.49 -12.77
N ILE A 14 -13.44 29.24 -12.74
CA ILE A 14 -12.45 30.09 -13.41
C ILE A 14 -12.55 29.93 -14.95
N SER A 15 -12.72 28.72 -15.44
CA SER A 15 -12.88 28.42 -16.87
C SER A 15 -14.24 28.89 -17.40
N GLN A 16 -15.19 29.20 -16.53
CA GLN A 16 -16.58 29.51 -16.86
C GLN A 16 -17.26 28.39 -17.69
N ASN A 17 -16.80 27.16 -17.50
CA ASN A 17 -17.26 26.00 -18.25
C ASN A 17 -17.35 24.76 -17.33
N THR A 18 -18.55 24.45 -16.91
CA THR A 18 -18.86 23.33 -16.02
C THR A 18 -19.41 22.11 -16.74
N THR A 19 -19.23 22.03 -18.06
CA THR A 19 -19.65 20.84 -18.82
C THR A 19 -18.90 19.60 -18.36
N THR A 20 -19.54 18.46 -18.44
CA THR A 20 -18.94 17.17 -18.05
C THR A 20 -17.65 16.87 -18.80
N THR A 21 -17.59 17.22 -20.09
CA THR A 21 -16.38 17.04 -20.93
C THR A 21 -15.23 17.89 -20.41
N ASN A 22 -15.48 19.16 -20.06
CA ASN A 22 -14.44 20.06 -19.56
C ASN A 22 -13.94 19.65 -18.17
N LEU A 23 -14.83 19.21 -17.30
CA LEU A 23 -14.47 18.70 -15.99
C LEU A 23 -13.70 17.37 -16.08
N ALA A 24 -14.04 16.49 -17.03
CA ALA A 24 -13.28 15.26 -17.30
C ALA A 24 -11.87 15.54 -17.83
N LEU A 25 -11.70 16.60 -18.62
CA LEU A 25 -10.38 17.09 -19.04
C LEU A 25 -9.56 17.53 -17.82
N PHE A 26 -10.17 18.32 -16.93
CA PHE A 26 -9.50 18.71 -15.68
C PHE A 26 -9.08 17.49 -14.88
N ASP A 27 -9.98 16.52 -14.69
CA ASP A 27 -9.70 15.28 -13.94
C ASP A 27 -8.48 14.55 -14.51
N THR A 28 -8.39 14.47 -15.84
CA THR A 28 -7.25 13.86 -16.54
C THR A 28 -5.95 14.63 -16.34
N LEU A 29 -5.97 15.94 -16.54
CA LEU A 29 -4.79 16.80 -16.44
C LEU A 29 -4.28 16.89 -15.00
N ALA A 30 -5.18 17.06 -14.03
CA ALA A 30 -4.85 17.11 -12.61
C ALA A 30 -4.23 15.79 -12.12
N ASN A 31 -4.78 14.64 -12.54
CA ASN A 31 -4.23 13.34 -12.19
C ASN A 31 -2.84 13.09 -12.81
N ASN A 32 -2.64 13.50 -14.06
CA ASN A 32 -1.33 13.39 -14.69
C ASN A 32 -0.29 14.24 -13.96
N GLU A 33 -0.66 15.46 -13.57
CA GLU A 33 0.21 16.35 -12.82
C GLU A 33 0.47 15.83 -11.41
N HIS A 34 -0.53 15.33 -10.72
CA HIS A 34 -0.42 14.71 -9.40
C HIS A 34 0.60 13.55 -9.41
N ARG A 35 0.49 12.64 -10.37
CA ARG A 35 1.44 11.53 -10.54
C ARG A 35 2.85 12.04 -10.85
N TYR A 36 2.98 13.02 -11.76
CA TYR A 36 4.27 13.59 -12.14
C TYR A 36 4.99 14.23 -10.94
N LEU A 37 4.31 15.08 -10.18
CA LEU A 37 4.89 15.78 -9.04
C LEU A 37 5.30 14.79 -7.93
N LEU A 38 4.44 13.82 -7.61
CA LEU A 38 4.77 12.81 -6.61
C LEU A 38 5.92 11.90 -7.01
N GLN A 39 5.99 11.50 -8.28
CA GLN A 39 7.09 10.64 -8.75
C GLN A 39 8.43 11.36 -8.82
N LYS A 40 8.41 12.65 -9.15
CA LYS A 40 9.63 13.44 -9.36
C LYS A 40 10.20 14.01 -8.05
N TYR A 41 9.35 14.54 -7.19
CA TYR A 41 9.79 15.35 -6.06
C TYR A 41 9.58 14.67 -4.70
N PHE A 42 8.73 13.66 -4.60
CA PHE A 42 8.44 13.00 -3.34
C PHE A 42 8.86 11.52 -3.37
N SER A 43 9.29 11.04 -2.21
CA SER A 43 9.50 9.60 -2.04
C SER A 43 8.15 8.97 -1.72
N ASN A 44 7.45 8.48 -2.75
CA ASN A 44 6.20 7.74 -2.59
C ASN A 44 6.46 6.31 -2.09
N GLU A 45 7.19 6.20 -0.96
CA GLU A 45 7.58 4.94 -0.36
C GLU A 45 6.68 4.59 0.82
N THR A 46 6.37 3.32 0.94
CA THR A 46 5.58 2.77 2.04
C THR A 46 6.06 1.37 2.39
N THR A 47 5.57 0.85 3.50
CA THR A 47 5.85 -0.52 3.92
C THR A 47 4.54 -1.31 4.00
N TYR A 48 4.62 -2.59 3.64
CA TYR A 48 3.54 -3.54 3.78
C TYR A 48 4.08 -4.81 4.43
N SER A 49 3.43 -5.29 5.46
CA SER A 49 3.88 -6.45 6.22
C SER A 49 2.87 -7.58 6.11
N ILE A 50 3.37 -8.78 5.85
CA ILE A 50 2.56 -10.00 5.79
C ILE A 50 3.18 -11.03 6.73
N PRO A 51 2.40 -11.67 7.61
CA PRO A 51 2.90 -12.80 8.36
C PRO A 51 3.13 -14.01 7.42
N THR A 52 4.18 -14.77 7.67
CA THR A 52 4.37 -16.06 7.00
C THR A 52 3.24 -17.00 7.44
N ALA A 53 2.56 -17.57 6.44
CA ALA A 53 1.54 -18.58 6.71
C ALA A 53 2.19 -19.93 6.99
N GLY A 54 1.60 -20.70 7.89
CA GLY A 54 2.02 -22.08 8.17
C GLY A 54 1.57 -22.56 9.56
N GLY A 55 1.84 -23.81 9.88
CA GLY A 55 1.54 -24.42 11.20
C GLY A 55 0.06 -24.73 11.44
N THR A 56 -0.80 -24.58 10.44
CA THR A 56 -2.19 -25.06 10.49
C THR A 56 -2.27 -26.50 10.02
N THR A 57 -3.16 -27.27 10.64
CA THR A 57 -3.46 -28.64 10.22
C THR A 57 -4.60 -28.60 9.21
N VAL A 58 -4.43 -29.29 8.07
CA VAL A 58 -5.53 -29.55 7.14
C VAL A 58 -5.83 -31.03 7.10
N THR A 59 -7.07 -31.36 6.76
CA THR A 59 -7.52 -32.75 6.69
C THR A 59 -7.83 -33.10 5.22
N LEU A 60 -7.30 -34.23 4.77
CA LEU A 60 -7.61 -34.81 3.49
C LEU A 60 -8.88 -35.67 3.60
N THR A 61 -9.56 -35.90 2.51
CA THR A 61 -10.79 -36.73 2.48
C THR A 61 -10.50 -38.23 2.70
N ALA A 62 -9.27 -38.66 2.41
CA ALA A 62 -8.83 -40.03 2.55
C ALA A 62 -7.35 -40.12 2.93
N VAL A 63 -6.94 -41.29 3.40
CA VAL A 63 -5.54 -41.68 3.54
C VAL A 63 -4.86 -41.63 2.17
N VAL A 64 -3.64 -41.15 2.13
CA VAL A 64 -2.83 -41.05 0.90
C VAL A 64 -1.90 -42.25 0.85
N SER A 65 -1.78 -42.85 -0.32
CA SER A 65 -0.95 -44.04 -0.53
C SER A 65 0.47 -43.69 -0.95
N SER A 66 1.41 -44.62 -0.75
CA SER A 66 2.72 -44.51 -1.39
C SER A 66 2.55 -44.43 -2.91
N GLY A 67 3.29 -43.51 -3.54
CA GLY A 67 3.21 -43.26 -4.98
C GLY A 67 2.22 -42.14 -5.38
N ASP A 68 1.34 -41.69 -4.48
CA ASP A 68 0.39 -40.63 -4.82
C ASP A 68 1.08 -39.30 -5.02
N VAL A 69 0.55 -38.51 -5.98
CA VAL A 69 0.97 -37.15 -6.30
C VAL A 69 -0.16 -36.11 -6.14
N SER A 70 -1.32 -36.54 -5.64
CA SER A 70 -2.48 -35.65 -5.44
C SER A 70 -3.37 -36.16 -4.34
N ALA A 71 -4.16 -35.26 -3.78
CA ALA A 71 -5.20 -35.57 -2.81
C ALA A 71 -6.33 -34.55 -2.87
N THR A 72 -7.40 -34.83 -2.10
CA THR A 72 -8.53 -33.91 -1.95
C THR A 72 -8.65 -33.47 -0.51
N LEU A 73 -8.75 -32.18 -0.27
CA LEU A 73 -9.01 -31.59 1.03
C LEU A 73 -10.48 -31.79 1.43
N THR A 74 -10.76 -31.94 2.72
CA THR A 74 -12.13 -31.98 3.25
C THR A 74 -12.87 -30.67 3.10
N SER A 75 -12.14 -29.55 3.06
CA SER A 75 -12.66 -28.21 2.86
C SER A 75 -11.84 -27.46 1.82
N ALA A 76 -12.50 -26.57 1.07
CA ALA A 76 -11.81 -25.75 0.06
C ALA A 76 -10.70 -24.91 0.70
N TRP A 77 -9.58 -24.79 0.00
CA TRP A 77 -8.46 -23.98 0.44
C TRP A 77 -8.87 -22.50 0.54
N THR A 78 -8.77 -21.94 1.74
CA THR A 78 -9.17 -20.54 2.01
C THR A 78 -8.05 -19.53 1.82
N GLY A 79 -6.79 -19.99 1.83
CA GLY A 79 -5.61 -19.17 1.57
C GLY A 79 -5.48 -18.76 0.11
N ASN A 80 -4.43 -18.01 -0.21
CA ASN A 80 -4.14 -17.62 -1.59
C ASN A 80 -3.78 -18.84 -2.46
N THR A 81 -3.99 -18.73 -3.78
CA THR A 81 -3.41 -19.66 -4.74
C THR A 81 -1.90 -19.57 -4.70
N THR A 82 -1.22 -20.67 -4.36
CA THR A 82 0.22 -20.65 -4.08
C THR A 82 0.80 -22.08 -4.01
N ARG A 83 2.07 -22.15 -3.72
CA ARG A 83 2.74 -23.40 -3.29
C ARG A 83 2.98 -23.32 -1.79
N VAL A 84 2.65 -24.41 -1.08
CA VAL A 84 2.80 -24.53 0.37
C VAL A 84 3.50 -25.85 0.68
N GLN A 85 4.17 -25.92 1.82
CA GLN A 85 4.75 -27.14 2.29
C GLN A 85 3.71 -27.96 3.05
N PHE A 86 3.56 -29.23 2.69
CA PHE A 86 2.82 -30.22 3.47
C PHE A 86 3.80 -31.17 4.14
N THR A 87 3.62 -31.40 5.43
CA THR A 87 4.30 -32.47 6.15
C THR A 87 3.29 -33.56 6.47
N PHE A 88 3.47 -34.71 5.86
CA PHE A 88 2.61 -35.88 6.04
C PHE A 88 3.00 -36.67 7.30
N SER A 89 2.08 -37.44 7.84
CA SER A 89 2.27 -38.18 9.09
C SER A 89 3.41 -39.20 9.06
N ALA A 90 3.76 -39.69 7.88
CA ALA A 90 4.90 -40.61 7.67
C ALA A 90 6.26 -39.88 7.65
N GLY A 91 6.27 -38.56 7.77
CA GLY A 91 7.49 -37.74 7.72
C GLY A 91 7.82 -37.21 6.31
N ASP A 92 7.09 -37.61 5.29
CA ASP A 92 7.24 -37.06 3.95
C ASP A 92 6.91 -35.57 3.92
N ILE A 93 7.81 -34.79 3.34
CA ILE A 93 7.62 -33.34 3.13
C ILE A 93 7.49 -33.11 1.62
N ARG A 94 6.40 -32.44 1.23
CA ARG A 94 6.13 -32.12 -0.19
C ARG A 94 5.75 -30.65 -0.36
N VAL A 95 6.14 -30.08 -1.46
CA VAL A 95 5.63 -28.77 -1.89
C VAL A 95 4.40 -29.00 -2.77
N VAL A 96 3.28 -28.51 -2.26
CA VAL A 96 1.94 -28.78 -2.79
C VAL A 96 1.40 -27.52 -3.44
N SER A 97 0.89 -27.64 -4.64
CA SER A 97 0.16 -26.57 -5.33
C SER A 97 -1.28 -26.53 -4.82
N VAL A 98 -1.69 -25.39 -4.31
CA VAL A 98 -3.03 -25.12 -3.77
C VAL A 98 -3.67 -23.95 -4.53
N ILE A 99 -4.96 -24.05 -4.79
CA ILE A 99 -5.74 -23.04 -5.51
C ILE A 99 -6.86 -22.57 -4.58
N LYS A 100 -6.99 -21.25 -4.41
CA LYS A 100 -8.05 -20.66 -3.60
C LYS A 100 -9.44 -21.11 -4.07
N GLY A 101 -10.24 -21.62 -3.16
CA GLY A 101 -11.57 -22.16 -3.44
C GLY A 101 -11.59 -23.58 -3.97
N SER A 102 -10.43 -24.22 -4.21
CA SER A 102 -10.33 -25.62 -4.65
C SER A 102 -10.12 -26.55 -3.47
N THR A 103 -10.64 -27.76 -3.59
CA THR A 103 -10.32 -28.89 -2.71
C THR A 103 -9.20 -29.78 -3.25
N SER A 104 -8.86 -29.67 -4.55
CA SER A 104 -7.79 -30.46 -5.16
C SER A 104 -6.42 -29.88 -4.84
N VAL A 105 -5.49 -30.74 -4.45
CA VAL A 105 -4.09 -30.41 -4.19
C VAL A 105 -3.19 -31.40 -4.91
N ILE A 106 -2.07 -30.89 -5.47
CA ILE A 106 -1.16 -31.64 -6.33
C ILE A 106 0.28 -31.32 -5.92
N TRP A 107 1.15 -32.32 -5.97
CA TRP A 107 2.59 -32.19 -5.73
C TRP A 107 3.41 -32.94 -6.80
N ASP A 108 4.65 -32.52 -6.97
CA ASP A 108 5.47 -33.00 -8.11
C ASP A 108 6.21 -34.33 -7.83
N VAL A 109 6.44 -34.65 -6.55
CA VAL A 109 7.23 -35.86 -6.16
C VAL A 109 6.32 -36.83 -5.41
N PRO A 110 6.18 -38.08 -5.86
CA PRO A 110 5.34 -39.05 -5.20
C PRO A 110 5.70 -39.28 -3.72
N LEU A 111 4.70 -39.61 -2.90
CA LEU A 111 4.94 -40.01 -1.53
C LEU A 111 5.74 -41.32 -1.46
N THR A 112 6.66 -41.41 -0.52
CA THR A 112 7.45 -42.61 -0.28
C THR A 112 6.68 -43.62 0.54
N GLU A 113 5.85 -43.15 1.47
CA GLU A 113 5.06 -43.99 2.37
C GLU A 113 3.61 -43.52 2.44
N ALA A 114 2.72 -44.43 2.84
CA ALA A 114 1.33 -44.08 3.08
C ALA A 114 1.20 -43.18 4.31
N ALA A 115 0.35 -42.17 4.23
CA ALA A 115 0.14 -41.19 5.29
C ALA A 115 -1.32 -41.08 5.68
N THR A 116 -1.58 -40.74 6.95
CA THR A 116 -2.94 -40.46 7.45
C THR A 116 -3.52 -39.21 6.77
N ALA A 117 -4.83 -39.04 6.90
CA ALA A 117 -5.53 -37.92 6.33
C ALA A 117 -5.17 -36.55 6.92
N THR A 118 -4.47 -36.50 8.06
CA THR A 118 -4.06 -35.25 8.70
C THR A 118 -2.68 -34.84 8.23
N VAL A 119 -2.59 -33.60 7.75
CA VAL A 119 -1.36 -33.01 7.19
C VAL A 119 -1.08 -31.67 7.89
N ILE A 120 0.17 -31.45 8.23
CA ILE A 120 0.62 -30.15 8.76
C ILE A 120 1.03 -29.27 7.60
N VAL A 121 0.42 -28.12 7.48
CA VAL A 121 0.78 -27.11 6.49
C VAL A 121 1.96 -26.30 7.00
N GLY A 122 3.05 -26.32 6.25
CA GLY A 122 4.23 -25.48 6.48
C GLY A 122 4.10 -24.09 5.88
N GLY A 123 5.24 -23.44 5.66
CA GLY A 123 5.29 -22.08 5.11
C GLY A 123 4.78 -21.99 3.67
N GLN A 124 4.25 -20.84 3.34
CA GLN A 124 3.82 -20.47 1.99
C GLN A 124 5.02 -19.93 1.21
N GLN A 125 5.15 -20.33 -0.06
CA GLN A 125 6.23 -19.84 -0.92
C GLN A 125 5.88 -18.51 -1.61
N PHE A 126 4.64 -18.37 -2.09
CA PHE A 126 4.21 -17.21 -2.87
C PHE A 126 3.26 -16.33 -2.08
N TYR A 127 3.53 -15.04 -2.10
CA TYR A 127 2.74 -14.01 -1.42
C TYR A 127 2.27 -12.97 -2.43
N PRO A 128 1.05 -12.45 -2.32
CA PRO A 128 0.57 -11.39 -3.19
C PRO A 128 1.35 -10.09 -2.89
N LEU A 129 1.70 -9.37 -3.94
CA LEU A 129 2.17 -8.00 -3.81
C LEU A 129 1.00 -7.09 -3.42
N PRO A 130 1.26 -5.97 -2.74
CA PRO A 130 0.24 -4.99 -2.44
C PRO A 130 -0.44 -4.48 -3.72
N PRO A 131 -1.77 -4.23 -3.72
CA PRO A 131 -2.50 -3.82 -4.93
C PRO A 131 -2.00 -2.50 -5.53
N ASN A 132 -1.43 -1.63 -4.69
CA ASN A 132 -0.84 -0.35 -5.11
C ASN A 132 0.68 -0.44 -5.38
N TYR A 133 1.24 -1.63 -5.47
CA TYR A 133 2.65 -1.84 -5.74
C TYR A 133 3.09 -1.25 -7.09
N SER A 134 4.21 -0.55 -7.10
CA SER A 134 4.85 -0.03 -8.31
C SER A 134 6.27 -0.57 -8.47
N LYS A 135 7.13 -0.36 -7.49
CA LYS A 135 8.53 -0.80 -7.54
C LYS A 135 9.02 -1.18 -6.14
N LEU A 136 9.64 -2.34 -6.04
CA LEU A 136 10.27 -2.80 -4.80
C LEU A 136 11.54 -2.00 -4.50
N LYS A 137 11.77 -1.76 -3.22
CA LYS A 137 13.00 -1.20 -2.67
C LYS A 137 13.80 -2.27 -1.92
N SER A 138 13.14 -2.95 -1.00
CA SER A 138 13.76 -4.02 -0.21
C SER A 138 12.70 -4.93 0.39
N ILE A 139 13.11 -6.15 0.69
CA ILE A 139 12.32 -7.08 1.48
C ILE A 139 13.13 -7.51 2.68
N THR A 140 12.48 -7.53 3.80
CA THR A 140 13.08 -8.03 5.03
C THR A 140 12.15 -9.05 5.68
N ILE A 141 12.73 -10.05 6.30
CA ILE A 141 12.00 -10.99 7.16
C ILE A 141 12.43 -10.78 8.60
N THR A 142 11.45 -10.76 9.50
CA THR A 142 11.68 -10.65 10.94
C THR A 142 11.43 -12.00 11.58
N LEU A 143 12.44 -12.54 12.22
CA LEU A 143 12.45 -13.81 12.95
C LEU A 143 12.69 -13.52 14.43
N GLY A 144 11.63 -13.52 15.23
CA GLY A 144 11.72 -13.05 16.61
C GLY A 144 12.22 -11.60 16.68
N ASN A 145 13.41 -11.37 17.24
CA ASN A 145 14.01 -10.03 17.37
C ASN A 145 15.02 -9.71 16.27
N LEU A 146 15.29 -10.63 15.37
CA LEU A 146 16.26 -10.45 14.30
C LEU A 146 15.60 -10.10 12.98
N LYS A 147 16.17 -9.19 12.23
CA LYS A 147 15.69 -8.74 10.93
C LYS A 147 16.74 -9.01 9.86
N TYR A 148 16.35 -9.73 8.81
CA TYR A 148 17.22 -10.11 7.70
C TYR A 148 16.69 -9.50 6.41
N THR A 149 17.59 -9.03 5.55
CA THR A 149 17.25 -8.60 4.19
C THR A 149 17.37 -9.80 3.25
N LEU A 150 16.36 -9.99 2.39
CA LEU A 150 16.37 -11.03 1.37
C LEU A 150 17.09 -10.53 0.11
N ASN A 151 17.76 -11.44 -0.60
CA ASN A 151 18.45 -11.15 -1.85
C ASN A 151 17.49 -11.35 -3.04
N GLU A 152 17.54 -10.42 -4.00
CA GLU A 152 16.74 -10.53 -5.23
C GLU A 152 17.38 -11.50 -6.21
N VAL A 153 16.59 -12.41 -6.74
CA VAL A 153 16.94 -13.26 -7.88
C VAL A 153 16.36 -12.60 -9.14
N PHE A 154 17.21 -12.28 -10.10
CA PHE A 154 16.82 -11.44 -11.23
C PHE A 154 16.25 -12.22 -12.41
N THR A 155 16.56 -13.51 -12.53
CA THR A 155 16.15 -14.31 -13.68
C THR A 155 15.28 -15.49 -13.27
N THR A 156 14.33 -15.83 -14.13
CA THR A 156 13.49 -17.02 -13.96
C THR A 156 14.32 -18.31 -13.95
N ASN A 157 15.43 -18.33 -14.68
CA ASN A 157 16.30 -19.49 -14.73
C ASN A 157 16.99 -19.75 -13.39
N GLU A 158 17.57 -18.72 -12.78
CA GLU A 158 18.16 -18.81 -11.43
C GLU A 158 17.10 -19.20 -10.41
N TRP A 159 15.90 -18.61 -10.48
CA TRP A 159 14.80 -18.98 -9.62
C TRP A 159 14.42 -20.46 -9.75
N ASN A 160 14.33 -20.97 -10.98
CA ASN A 160 14.03 -22.38 -11.24
C ASN A 160 15.14 -23.31 -10.74
N GLN A 161 16.41 -22.89 -10.85
CA GLN A 161 17.55 -23.65 -10.31
C GLN A 161 17.49 -23.75 -8.78
N LEU A 162 17.12 -22.67 -8.07
CA LEU A 162 16.92 -22.71 -6.63
C LEU A 162 15.77 -23.66 -6.26
N ASN A 163 14.73 -23.74 -7.07
CA ASN A 163 13.54 -24.57 -6.82
C ASN A 163 13.68 -26.00 -7.33
N VAL A 164 14.86 -26.46 -7.76
CA VAL A 164 15.11 -27.87 -8.08
C VAL A 164 14.86 -28.78 -6.87
N PHE A 165 15.09 -28.26 -5.66
CA PHE A 165 14.75 -28.93 -4.41
C PHE A 165 13.53 -28.25 -3.76
N PRO A 166 12.30 -28.45 -4.25
CA PRO A 166 11.12 -27.71 -3.83
C PRO A 166 10.68 -27.96 -2.39
N TYR A 167 11.20 -29.01 -1.76
CA TYR A 167 10.90 -29.39 -0.36
C TYR A 167 11.89 -28.79 0.66
N TYR A 168 12.81 -27.93 0.23
CA TYR A 168 13.73 -27.29 1.16
C TYR A 168 13.04 -26.13 1.90
N ALA A 169 12.82 -26.34 3.17
CA ALA A 169 12.24 -25.36 4.06
C ALA A 169 13.27 -24.94 5.12
N ASP A 170 13.52 -23.65 5.19
CA ASP A 170 14.48 -23.03 6.11
C ASP A 170 14.17 -21.55 6.28
N ILE A 171 15.10 -20.80 6.83
CA ILE A 171 15.04 -19.35 6.88
C ILE A 171 15.18 -18.80 5.46
N PRO A 172 14.18 -18.04 4.97
CA PRO A 172 14.25 -17.43 3.65
C PRO A 172 15.45 -16.51 3.49
N SER A 173 16.16 -16.65 2.37
CA SER A 173 17.32 -15.84 2.02
C SER A 173 17.18 -15.10 0.70
N ASN A 174 16.32 -15.64 -0.20
CA ASN A 174 16.16 -15.12 -1.54
C ASN A 174 14.67 -14.87 -1.86
N PHE A 175 14.43 -13.98 -2.81
CA PHE A 175 13.11 -13.75 -3.36
C PHE A 175 13.15 -13.52 -4.86
N PHE A 176 12.02 -13.78 -5.52
CA PHE A 176 11.81 -13.51 -6.93
C PHE A 176 10.44 -12.83 -7.13
N ILE A 177 10.40 -11.79 -7.96
CA ILE A 177 9.15 -11.08 -8.28
C ILE A 177 8.60 -11.65 -9.59
N TYR A 178 7.41 -12.25 -9.51
CA TYR A 178 6.64 -12.58 -10.69
C TYR A 178 5.90 -11.34 -11.17
N PRO A 179 6.19 -10.85 -12.39
CA PRO A 179 5.41 -9.76 -12.96
C PRO A 179 3.96 -10.18 -13.09
N GLY A 180 3.06 -9.30 -12.71
CA GLY A 180 1.64 -9.59 -12.66
C GLY A 180 1.05 -9.87 -14.05
N GLY A 181 0.36 -11.01 -14.17
CA GLY A 181 -0.70 -11.20 -15.15
C GLY A 181 -2.01 -10.62 -14.61
N ASP A 182 -3.15 -11.08 -15.11
CA ASP A 182 -4.51 -10.61 -14.76
C ASP A 182 -4.88 -10.65 -13.25
N LYS A 183 -4.04 -11.24 -12.41
CA LYS A 183 -4.27 -11.43 -10.96
C LYS A 183 -3.35 -10.62 -10.04
N GLY A 184 -2.61 -9.65 -10.58
CA GLY A 184 -1.61 -8.90 -9.81
C GLY A 184 -0.29 -9.66 -9.66
N GLY A 185 0.78 -8.95 -9.26
CA GLY A 185 2.09 -9.52 -9.05
C GLY A 185 2.16 -10.40 -7.80
N GLN A 186 3.04 -11.38 -7.84
CA GLN A 186 3.36 -12.22 -6.69
C GLN A 186 4.86 -12.18 -6.42
N ILE A 187 5.22 -12.42 -5.19
CA ILE A 187 6.59 -12.64 -4.78
C ILE A 187 6.77 -14.08 -4.34
N GLY A 188 7.76 -14.73 -4.90
CA GLY A 188 8.23 -16.03 -4.44
C GLY A 188 9.37 -15.85 -3.44
N ILE A 189 9.41 -16.65 -2.39
CA ILE A 189 10.41 -16.65 -1.34
C ILE A 189 11.09 -18.02 -1.29
N PHE A 190 12.40 -18.03 -1.18
CA PHE A 190 13.20 -19.26 -1.10
C PHE A 190 14.33 -19.11 -0.05
N PRO A 191 14.60 -20.15 0.75
CA PRO A 191 13.77 -21.34 1.00
C PRO A 191 12.35 -21.02 1.47
N ILE A 192 11.46 -22.00 1.39
CA ILE A 192 10.11 -21.85 1.93
C ILE A 192 10.22 -21.64 3.45
N PRO A 193 9.52 -20.66 4.03
CA PRO A 193 9.57 -20.42 5.48
C PRO A 193 9.18 -21.68 6.26
N SER A 194 10.10 -22.19 7.09
CA SER A 194 9.86 -23.40 7.90
C SER A 194 8.97 -23.11 9.13
N THR A 195 8.89 -21.85 9.53
CA THR A 195 8.16 -21.41 10.71
C THR A 195 7.05 -20.44 10.37
N THR A 196 6.02 -20.42 11.20
CA THR A 196 4.88 -19.51 11.10
C THR A 196 5.13 -18.22 11.87
N ASN A 197 4.34 -17.20 11.56
CA ASN A 197 4.33 -15.91 12.26
C ASN A 197 5.63 -15.08 12.15
N ASN A 198 6.51 -15.41 11.24
CA ASN A 198 7.55 -14.50 10.83
C ASN A 198 6.93 -13.37 9.99
N ILE A 199 7.43 -12.17 10.13
CA ILE A 199 6.87 -11.03 9.41
C ILE A 199 7.76 -10.70 8.23
N ILE A 200 7.19 -10.82 7.02
CA ILE A 200 7.82 -10.32 5.79
C ILE A 200 7.38 -8.88 5.60
N THR A 201 8.33 -7.96 5.55
CA THR A 201 8.08 -6.54 5.34
C THR A 201 8.63 -6.12 4.00
N PHE A 202 7.75 -5.62 3.13
CA PHE A 202 8.07 -5.02 1.84
C PHE A 202 8.24 -3.52 2.03
N SER A 203 9.36 -2.97 1.61
CA SER A 203 9.52 -1.53 1.41
C SER A 203 9.44 -1.28 -0.10
N TYR A 204 8.48 -0.48 -0.55
CA TYR A 204 8.21 -0.32 -1.97
C TYR A 204 7.69 1.08 -2.30
N LYS A 205 7.83 1.47 -3.57
CA LYS A 205 7.13 2.63 -4.12
C LYS A 205 5.71 2.22 -4.49
N PHE A 206 4.73 2.99 -4.05
CA PHE A 206 3.34 2.74 -4.40
C PHE A 206 2.91 3.52 -5.65
N ARG A 207 1.89 3.02 -6.31
CA ARG A 207 1.21 3.74 -7.39
C ARG A 207 0.38 4.85 -6.78
N VAL A 208 0.56 6.05 -7.28
CA VAL A 208 -0.25 7.19 -6.89
C VAL A 208 -1.70 6.95 -7.29
N PRO A 209 -2.67 6.99 -6.36
CA PRO A 209 -4.07 6.79 -6.68
C PRO A 209 -4.60 7.95 -7.53
N ASP A 210 -5.57 7.65 -8.38
CA ASP A 210 -6.27 8.66 -9.14
C ASP A 210 -7.23 9.44 -8.24
N LEU A 211 -7.21 10.74 -8.40
CA LEU A 211 -8.15 11.65 -7.77
C LEU A 211 -9.43 11.65 -8.64
N SER A 212 -10.46 10.96 -8.19
CA SER A 212 -11.72 10.80 -8.96
C SER A 212 -12.97 10.82 -8.09
N LEU A 213 -12.77 10.76 -6.76
CA LEU A 213 -13.87 10.55 -5.84
C LEU A 213 -14.42 11.90 -5.36
N ALA A 214 -15.71 12.10 -5.53
CA ALA A 214 -16.40 13.29 -5.06
C ALA A 214 -16.43 13.35 -3.54
N ASP A 215 -16.45 14.58 -3.00
CA ASP A 215 -16.75 14.81 -1.60
C ASP A 215 -18.18 14.36 -1.31
N TYR A 216 -18.38 13.76 -0.17
CA TYR A 216 -19.71 13.37 0.27
C TYR A 216 -19.92 13.65 1.76
N THR A 217 -21.16 13.95 2.08
CA THR A 217 -21.67 14.01 3.44
C THR A 217 -22.83 13.04 3.51
N THR A 218 -22.75 12.05 4.40
CA THR A 218 -23.88 11.14 4.61
C THR A 218 -24.85 11.75 5.62
N ALA A 219 -26.09 11.26 5.61
CA ALA A 219 -27.04 11.57 6.66
C ALA A 219 -26.49 11.11 8.02
N GLY A 220 -26.96 11.70 9.10
CA GLY A 220 -26.54 11.36 10.45
C GLY A 220 -25.57 12.37 11.06
N SER A 221 -25.01 12.01 12.17
CA SER A 221 -24.08 12.83 12.95
C SER A 221 -22.86 12.03 13.36
N VAL A 222 -21.75 12.70 13.63
CA VAL A 222 -20.52 12.07 14.08
C VAL A 222 -20.13 12.60 15.46
N SER A 223 -19.44 11.75 16.21
CA SER A 223 -18.76 12.12 17.46
C SER A 223 -17.29 11.74 17.40
N VAL A 224 -16.46 12.61 17.93
CA VAL A 224 -15.03 12.37 18.10
C VAL A 224 -14.57 13.07 19.36
N THR A 225 -13.78 12.40 20.16
CA THR A 225 -13.23 12.97 21.40
C THR A 225 -11.83 13.52 21.14
N THR A 226 -11.50 14.65 21.74
CA THR A 226 -10.15 15.23 21.69
C THR A 226 -9.10 14.18 22.05
N ASN A 227 -8.00 14.15 21.32
CA ASN A 227 -6.89 13.19 21.45
C ASN A 227 -7.25 11.72 21.17
N THR A 228 -8.36 11.44 20.51
CA THR A 228 -8.69 10.07 20.06
C THR A 228 -8.66 9.96 18.55
N THR A 229 -8.42 8.74 18.06
CA THR A 229 -8.45 8.41 16.62
C THR A 229 -9.78 7.80 16.19
N VAL A 230 -10.66 7.45 17.12
CA VAL A 230 -11.92 6.78 16.84
C VAL A 230 -13.02 7.82 16.61
N VAL A 231 -13.69 7.72 15.46
CA VAL A 231 -14.88 8.50 15.11
C VAL A 231 -16.08 7.57 15.08
N THR A 232 -17.12 7.93 15.81
CA THR A 232 -18.37 7.18 15.86
C THR A 232 -19.49 7.97 15.21
N GLY A 233 -20.21 7.34 14.29
CA GLY A 233 -21.38 7.88 13.62
C GLY A 233 -22.69 7.40 14.22
N SER A 234 -23.71 8.23 14.14
CA SER A 234 -25.11 7.89 14.46
C SER A 234 -25.97 8.20 13.26
N GLY A 235 -26.61 7.19 12.67
CA GLY A 235 -27.36 7.32 11.43
C GLY A 235 -26.49 7.61 10.20
N THR A 236 -25.20 7.43 10.29
CA THR A 236 -24.25 7.57 9.17
C THR A 236 -24.25 6.31 8.31
N SER A 237 -23.75 6.44 7.09
CA SER A 237 -23.51 5.32 6.18
C SER A 237 -22.10 5.44 5.60
N PHE A 238 -21.08 5.27 6.45
CA PHE A 238 -19.73 5.17 5.93
C PHE A 238 -19.60 3.93 5.04
N VAL A 239 -18.96 4.08 3.90
CA VAL A 239 -18.71 2.94 3.02
C VAL A 239 -17.50 2.18 3.56
N PRO A 240 -17.70 0.97 4.12
CA PRO A 240 -16.57 0.15 4.57
C PRO A 240 -15.71 -0.19 3.35
N THR A 241 -14.51 0.34 3.30
CA THR A 241 -13.55 0.00 2.27
C THR A 241 -12.24 -0.40 2.92
N THR A 242 -11.65 -1.48 2.45
CA THR A 242 -10.31 -1.90 2.84
C THR A 242 -9.23 -1.03 2.18
N ASN A 243 -9.61 -0.14 1.27
CA ASN A 243 -8.72 0.65 0.42
C ASN A 243 -8.71 2.15 0.75
N VAL A 244 -9.23 2.57 1.91
CA VAL A 244 -9.34 3.99 2.28
C VAL A 244 -8.01 4.72 2.20
N GLN A 245 -6.92 4.08 2.60
CA GLN A 245 -5.57 4.65 2.47
C GLN A 245 -5.13 4.81 1.01
N ASN A 246 -5.49 3.85 0.15
CA ASN A 246 -5.17 3.91 -1.28
C ASN A 246 -6.00 4.96 -2.01
N GLU A 247 -7.17 5.32 -1.47
CA GLU A 247 -8.06 6.33 -2.03
C GLU A 247 -7.77 7.74 -1.51
N SER A 248 -6.86 7.89 -0.55
CA SER A 248 -6.54 9.18 0.08
C SER A 248 -7.78 9.92 0.60
N ARG A 249 -8.62 9.20 1.37
CA ARG A 249 -9.83 9.77 1.98
C ARG A 249 -9.51 10.49 3.28
N TRP A 250 -10.10 11.66 3.43
CA TRP A 250 -9.98 12.52 4.58
C TRP A 250 -11.36 12.95 5.07
N ILE A 251 -11.50 13.18 6.36
CA ILE A 251 -12.71 13.71 6.97
C ILE A 251 -12.44 15.09 7.56
N GLN A 252 -13.38 16.00 7.37
CA GLN A 252 -13.40 17.32 7.97
C GLN A 252 -14.59 17.44 8.92
N PHE A 253 -14.35 17.95 10.10
CA PHE A 253 -15.40 18.26 11.08
C PHE A 253 -15.72 19.74 10.98
N ALA A 254 -16.92 20.07 10.50
CA ALA A 254 -17.32 21.45 10.23
C ALA A 254 -17.59 22.26 11.50
N GLN A 255 -17.31 23.57 11.42
CA GLN A 255 -17.70 24.52 12.47
C GLN A 255 -19.23 24.64 12.59
N PRO A 256 -19.77 25.08 13.75
CA PRO A 256 -19.06 25.70 14.87
C PRO A 256 -18.51 24.75 15.92
N LYS A 257 -18.68 23.46 15.78
CA LYS A 257 -18.24 22.49 16.80
C LYS A 257 -17.00 21.70 16.42
N GLY A 258 -16.73 21.53 15.13
CA GLY A 258 -15.46 20.98 14.64
C GLY A 258 -14.42 22.09 14.50
N ASP A 259 -13.18 21.67 14.30
CA ASP A 259 -12.03 22.55 14.08
C ASP A 259 -11.84 22.98 12.62
N ASN A 260 -12.66 22.45 11.73
CA ASN A 260 -12.60 22.65 10.27
C ASN A 260 -11.29 22.19 9.62
N LEU A 261 -10.56 21.30 10.28
CA LEU A 261 -9.35 20.68 9.75
C LEU A 261 -9.66 19.32 9.12
N TRP A 262 -8.82 18.94 8.18
CA TRP A 262 -8.93 17.64 7.51
C TRP A 262 -8.05 16.61 8.21
N TYR A 263 -8.61 15.44 8.52
CA TYR A 263 -7.95 14.31 9.14
C TYR A 263 -7.96 13.11 8.19
N GLN A 264 -6.81 12.49 7.98
CA GLN A 264 -6.71 11.30 7.13
C GLN A 264 -7.42 10.12 7.79
N ILE A 265 -8.23 9.41 7.02
CA ILE A 265 -8.90 8.19 7.44
C ILE A 265 -7.97 7.02 7.19
N THR A 266 -7.67 6.25 8.24
CA THR A 266 -6.87 5.03 8.12
C THR A 266 -7.73 3.84 7.73
N LYS A 267 -8.93 3.75 8.31
CA LYS A 267 -9.82 2.60 8.15
C LYS A 267 -11.26 3.00 8.38
N VAL A 268 -12.16 2.42 7.61
CA VAL A 268 -13.60 2.44 7.87
C VAL A 268 -13.99 1.06 8.38
N ASP A 269 -14.27 0.96 9.68
CA ASP A 269 -14.53 -0.31 10.35
C ASP A 269 -15.95 -0.81 10.08
N THR A 270 -16.91 0.10 10.13
CA THR A 270 -18.35 -0.19 9.92
C THR A 270 -19.03 1.00 9.26
N THR A 271 -20.30 0.86 8.93
CA THR A 271 -21.13 1.98 8.43
C THR A 271 -21.26 3.14 9.42
N THR A 272 -20.89 2.93 10.69
CA THR A 272 -20.95 3.92 11.77
C THR A 272 -19.62 4.13 12.49
N GLY A 273 -18.53 3.52 12.04
CA GLY A 273 -17.23 3.62 12.70
C GLY A 273 -16.09 3.78 11.72
N LEU A 274 -15.22 4.75 11.97
CA LEU A 274 -13.96 4.92 11.24
C LEU A 274 -12.82 5.32 12.19
N THR A 275 -11.60 5.08 11.75
CA THR A 275 -10.38 5.38 12.50
C THR A 275 -9.53 6.39 11.73
N LEU A 276 -9.06 7.43 12.44
CA LEU A 276 -8.16 8.46 11.92
C LEU A 276 -6.70 8.00 11.99
N TYR A 277 -5.87 8.55 11.13
CA TYR A 277 -4.41 8.34 11.18
C TYR A 277 -3.77 9.10 12.36
N GLN A 278 -4.21 10.32 12.61
CA GLN A 278 -3.77 11.16 13.71
C GLN A 278 -4.90 11.39 14.69
N PRO A 279 -4.61 11.52 16.01
CA PRO A 279 -5.62 11.88 16.99
C PRO A 279 -6.26 13.24 16.67
N TYR A 280 -7.57 13.33 16.85
CA TYR A 280 -8.31 14.58 16.69
C TYR A 280 -7.85 15.63 17.70
N GLN A 281 -7.50 16.81 17.23
CA GLN A 281 -6.94 17.89 18.07
C GLN A 281 -7.96 18.96 18.46
N GLY A 282 -9.13 18.96 17.82
CA GLY A 282 -10.20 19.91 18.12
C GLY A 282 -10.94 19.63 19.42
N ILE A 283 -11.94 20.47 19.71
CA ILE A 283 -12.84 20.27 20.85
C ILE A 283 -13.71 19.05 20.59
N THR A 284 -13.96 18.24 21.62
CA THR A 284 -14.82 17.06 21.51
C THR A 284 -16.16 17.36 20.83
N VAL A 285 -16.44 16.68 19.73
CA VAL A 285 -17.68 16.77 18.97
C VAL A 285 -18.61 15.64 19.42
N SER A 286 -19.81 15.98 19.88
CA SER A 286 -20.81 15.01 20.30
C SER A 286 -21.81 14.71 19.17
N THR A 287 -22.46 13.54 19.20
CA THR A 287 -23.41 13.04 18.18
C THR A 287 -24.66 13.89 17.94
N ALA A 288 -24.84 14.97 18.70
CA ALA A 288 -26.09 15.79 18.63
C ALA A 288 -26.20 16.71 17.41
N ILE A 289 -25.29 16.59 16.41
CA ILE A 289 -25.21 17.59 15.33
C ILE A 289 -25.19 16.90 13.98
N ALA A 290 -26.33 16.92 13.32
CA ALA A 290 -26.48 16.44 11.94
C ALA A 290 -25.69 17.32 10.95
N GLY A 291 -25.00 16.73 10.00
CA GLY A 291 -24.40 17.43 8.86
C GLY A 291 -23.07 18.14 9.16
N THR A 292 -22.34 17.76 10.20
CA THR A 292 -21.12 18.47 10.63
C THR A 292 -19.83 17.90 10.08
N TYR A 293 -19.86 17.02 9.11
CA TYR A 293 -18.65 16.44 8.54
C TYR A 293 -18.75 16.32 7.02
N THR A 294 -17.59 16.31 6.37
CA THR A 294 -17.43 16.04 4.96
C THR A 294 -16.29 15.04 4.78
N ILE A 295 -16.51 14.02 3.97
CA ILE A 295 -15.46 13.08 3.58
C ILE A 295 -15.08 13.37 2.14
N GLY A 296 -13.81 13.71 1.91
CA GLY A 296 -13.27 14.07 0.61
C GLY A 296 -12.03 13.27 0.25
N GLN A 297 -11.64 13.36 -1.01
CA GLN A 297 -10.36 12.85 -1.50
C GLN A 297 -9.36 14.00 -1.57
N MET A 298 -8.20 13.83 -0.92
CA MET A 298 -7.15 14.82 -0.91
C MET A 298 -5.99 14.40 -1.81
N PRO A 299 -5.36 15.35 -2.53
CA PRO A 299 -4.07 15.09 -3.14
C PRO A 299 -3.04 14.64 -2.09
N LEU A 300 -2.17 13.71 -2.46
CA LEU A 300 -1.05 13.26 -1.62
C LEU A 300 0.10 14.27 -1.57
N LEU A 301 -0.04 15.39 -2.26
CA LEU A 301 0.89 16.52 -2.17
C LEU A 301 0.73 17.24 -0.83
N MET A 302 1.76 17.95 -0.42
CA MET A 302 1.64 18.89 0.70
C MET A 302 0.61 19.97 0.38
N GLU A 303 -0.08 20.45 1.41
CA GLU A 303 -1.16 21.43 1.27
C GLU A 303 -0.77 22.68 0.46
N ASP A 304 0.45 23.16 0.68
CA ASP A 304 0.99 24.37 0.03
C ASP A 304 1.13 24.23 -1.50
N PHE A 305 1.05 23.01 -2.03
CA PHE A 305 1.21 22.70 -3.44
C PHE A 305 -0.06 22.15 -4.10
N HIS A 306 -1.20 22.13 -3.39
CA HIS A 306 -2.47 21.63 -3.97
C HIS A 306 -2.92 22.49 -5.15
N ASP A 307 -2.67 23.79 -5.13
CA ASP A 307 -3.03 24.73 -6.18
C ASP A 307 -2.27 24.48 -7.50
N MET A 308 -1.12 23.81 -7.49
CA MET A 308 -0.43 23.38 -8.71
C MET A 308 -1.31 22.48 -9.59
N LEU A 309 -2.13 21.63 -8.95
CA LEU A 309 -3.08 20.77 -9.66
C LEU A 309 -4.23 21.55 -10.31
N LEU A 310 -4.38 22.83 -9.98
CA LEU A 310 -5.32 23.75 -10.61
C LEU A 310 -4.63 24.59 -11.71
N TYR A 311 -3.46 25.14 -11.42
CA TYR A 311 -2.78 26.08 -12.32
C TYR A 311 -2.33 25.42 -13.63
N LYS A 312 -1.81 24.20 -13.58
CA LYS A 312 -1.39 23.49 -14.80
C LYS A 312 -2.56 23.17 -15.73
N PRO A 313 -3.67 22.60 -15.28
CA PRO A 313 -4.86 22.43 -16.12
C PRO A 313 -5.43 23.75 -16.68
N LEU A 314 -5.49 24.82 -15.87
CA LEU A 314 -5.96 26.13 -16.33
C LEU A 314 -5.05 26.73 -17.41
N TYR A 315 -3.73 26.62 -17.23
CA TYR A 315 -2.77 27.01 -18.27
C TYR A 315 -3.05 26.28 -19.58
N ILE A 316 -3.19 24.96 -19.54
CA ILE A 316 -3.46 24.14 -20.75
C ILE A 316 -4.82 24.51 -21.35
N TYR A 317 -5.83 24.71 -20.53
CA TYR A 317 -7.16 25.10 -20.99
C TYR A 317 -7.16 26.43 -21.73
N PHE A 318 -6.56 27.48 -21.14
CA PHE A 318 -6.52 28.81 -21.75
C PHE A 318 -5.48 28.97 -22.90
N SER A 319 -4.53 28.05 -23.01
CA SER A 319 -3.60 28.03 -24.13
C SER A 319 -4.14 27.28 -25.34
N SER A 320 -4.97 26.23 -25.15
CA SER A 320 -5.29 25.31 -26.23
C SER A 320 -6.80 25.12 -26.48
N ILE A 321 -7.64 25.15 -25.44
CA ILE A 321 -9.07 24.85 -25.55
C ILE A 321 -9.91 26.11 -25.74
N ASN A 322 -9.70 27.10 -24.86
CA ASN A 322 -10.36 28.41 -24.93
C ASN A 322 -9.27 29.49 -24.93
N PRO A 323 -8.63 29.77 -26.06
CA PRO A 323 -7.42 30.62 -26.13
C PRO A 323 -7.65 31.99 -25.52
N GLN A 324 -7.01 32.27 -24.40
CA GLN A 324 -6.94 33.57 -23.72
C GLN A 324 -5.48 33.78 -23.26
N PRO A 325 -4.62 34.37 -24.13
CA PRO A 325 -3.18 34.42 -23.89
C PRO A 325 -2.76 35.05 -22.57
N GLU A 326 -3.42 36.14 -22.16
CA GLU A 326 -3.12 36.81 -20.88
C GLU A 326 -3.39 35.89 -19.66
N LYS A 327 -4.51 35.18 -19.68
CA LYS A 327 -4.82 34.22 -18.61
C LYS A 327 -3.88 33.02 -18.65
N ALA A 328 -3.56 32.53 -19.85
CA ALA A 328 -2.63 31.42 -19.99
C ALA A 328 -1.24 31.75 -19.42
N GLU A 329 -0.67 32.93 -19.78
CA GLU A 329 0.62 33.33 -19.23
C GLU A 329 0.58 33.59 -17.73
N ASN A 330 -0.52 34.12 -17.19
CA ASN A 330 -0.67 34.30 -15.76
C ASN A 330 -0.66 32.96 -15.00
N PHE A 331 -1.44 31.96 -15.43
CA PHE A 331 -1.44 30.63 -14.79
C PHE A 331 -0.14 29.88 -14.99
N LYS A 332 0.55 30.08 -16.11
CA LYS A 332 1.89 29.54 -16.33
C LYS A 332 2.91 30.13 -15.35
N ALA A 333 2.85 31.45 -15.12
CA ALA A 333 3.72 32.14 -14.16
C ALA A 333 3.47 31.65 -12.72
N LEU A 334 2.19 31.55 -12.30
CA LEU A 334 1.82 31.04 -10.98
C LEU A 334 2.28 29.58 -10.79
N TYR A 335 2.12 28.74 -11.81
CA TYR A 335 2.61 27.36 -11.76
C TYR A 335 4.14 27.30 -11.64
N ALA A 336 4.86 28.12 -12.41
CA ALA A 336 6.32 28.18 -12.37
C ALA A 336 6.86 28.64 -11.01
N GLU A 337 6.20 29.63 -10.39
CA GLU A 337 6.53 30.10 -9.04
C GLU A 337 6.38 28.98 -8.00
N ARG A 338 5.24 28.27 -8.01
CA ARG A 338 5.01 27.14 -7.11
C ARG A 338 5.96 25.97 -7.35
N LEU A 339 6.29 25.72 -8.62
CA LEU A 339 7.25 24.69 -8.98
C LEU A 339 8.65 25.00 -8.44
N ALA A 340 9.10 26.24 -8.51
CA ALA A 340 10.38 26.66 -7.95
C ALA A 340 10.44 26.46 -6.42
N LEU A 341 9.36 26.83 -5.71
CA LEU A 341 9.25 26.56 -4.25
C LEU A 341 9.28 25.06 -3.94
N LEU A 342 8.60 24.25 -4.75
CA LEU A 342 8.61 22.79 -4.59
C LEU A 342 10.01 22.21 -4.85
N GLU A 343 10.73 22.71 -5.87
CA GLU A 343 12.10 22.30 -6.16
C GLU A 343 13.07 22.68 -5.05
N GLU A 344 12.92 23.84 -4.45
CA GLU A 344 13.69 24.26 -3.29
C GLU A 344 13.40 23.35 -2.09
N TYR A 345 12.13 23.06 -1.79
CA TYR A 345 11.73 22.14 -0.73
C TYR A 345 12.30 20.73 -0.95
N ALA A 346 12.15 20.19 -2.15
CA ALA A 346 12.66 18.86 -2.48
C ALA A 346 14.18 18.80 -2.49
N GLY A 347 14.84 19.85 -2.99
CA GLY A 347 16.29 19.99 -3.00
C GLY A 347 16.90 20.03 -1.61
N SER A 348 16.30 20.76 -0.69
CA SER A 348 16.75 20.83 0.71
C SER A 348 16.69 19.47 1.40
N ASN A 349 15.64 18.70 1.17
CA ASN A 349 15.50 17.34 1.70
C ASN A 349 16.49 16.34 1.09
N THR A 350 16.78 16.47 -0.20
CA THR A 350 17.75 15.61 -0.90
C THR A 350 19.17 15.90 -0.45
N VAL A 351 19.53 17.15 -0.22
CA VAL A 351 20.84 17.55 0.32
C VAL A 351 21.07 16.98 1.72
N GLN A 352 20.05 16.99 2.58
CA GLN A 352 20.16 16.38 3.92
C GLN A 352 20.41 14.86 3.87
N VAL A 353 19.72 14.15 2.95
CA VAL A 353 19.93 12.71 2.76
C VAL A 353 21.33 12.43 2.18
N ASN A 354 21.80 13.23 1.23
CA ASN A 354 23.13 13.08 0.66
C ASN A 354 24.24 13.43 1.66
N LEU A 355 24.06 14.43 2.51
CA LEU A 355 25.01 14.73 3.58
C LEU A 355 25.12 13.58 4.58
N ARG A 356 24.01 12.94 4.95
CA ARG A 356 24.04 11.73 5.80
C ARG A 356 24.71 10.56 5.10
N GLY A 357 24.40 10.32 3.82
CA GLY A 357 25.04 9.28 3.02
C GLY A 357 26.53 9.54 2.78
N THR A 358 26.92 10.78 2.55
CA THR A 358 28.32 11.18 2.34
C THR A 358 29.12 11.09 3.63
N PHE A 359 28.51 11.39 4.77
CA PHE A 359 29.15 11.23 6.08
C PHE A 359 29.47 9.76 6.39
N ASN A 360 28.55 8.85 6.04
CA ASN A 360 28.74 7.42 6.29
C ASN A 360 29.67 6.73 5.29
N THR A 361 29.83 7.25 4.07
CA THR A 361 30.61 6.57 3.02
C THR A 361 32.00 7.14 2.80
N LYS A 362 32.24 8.41 3.11
CA LYS A 362 33.53 9.06 2.83
C LYS A 362 34.51 9.13 4.00
N ASN A 363 34.13 8.75 5.19
CA ASN A 363 35.01 8.78 6.33
C ASN A 363 34.86 7.52 7.20
N PRO A 364 35.27 6.35 6.69
CA PRO A 364 35.26 5.11 7.46
C PRO A 364 36.16 5.18 8.74
N ASN A 365 37.06 6.14 8.80
CA ASN A 365 37.97 6.35 9.95
C ASN A 365 37.30 7.13 11.11
N LEU A 366 36.11 7.73 10.93
CA LEU A 366 35.41 8.36 12.05
C LEU A 366 34.82 7.35 13.05
N TYR A 367 34.62 6.12 12.62
CA TYR A 367 34.25 5.01 13.52
C TYR A 367 35.42 4.26 14.14
N GLY A 368 36.66 4.57 13.71
CA GLY A 368 37.89 3.96 14.23
C GLY A 368 38.57 4.75 15.35
N GLN A 369 38.07 5.93 15.71
CA GLN A 369 38.54 6.61 16.91
C GLN A 369 37.81 6.02 18.13
N THR A 370 38.34 4.92 18.61
CA THR A 370 38.19 4.54 20.00
C THR A 370 38.68 5.73 20.83
N PHE A 371 37.79 6.37 21.55
CA PHE A 371 38.14 7.22 22.65
C PHE A 371 38.89 6.33 23.64
N GLY A 372 40.21 6.31 23.52
CA GLY A 372 41.08 5.68 24.52
C GLY A 372 40.83 6.40 25.83
N ALA A 373 40.24 5.69 26.77
CA ALA A 373 40.31 6.09 28.15
C ALA A 373 41.80 6.12 28.52
N THR A 374 42.34 7.28 28.69
CA THR A 374 43.62 7.49 29.35
C THR A 374 43.46 7.24 30.84
N PRO A 375 44.42 6.55 31.47
CA PRO A 375 44.37 6.09 32.84
C PRO A 375 44.25 7.21 33.87
#